data_ae2bffebec5375fa20deac632b3bcc04
#
_entry.id   ae2bffebec5375fa20deac632b3bcc04
#
_cell.length_a   1.000
_cell.length_b   1.000
_cell.length_c   1.000
_cell.angle_alpha   90.00
_cell.angle_beta   90.00
_cell.angle_gamma   90.00
#
_symmetry.space_group_name_H-M   'P 1'
#
loop_
_entity.id
_entity.type
_entity.pdbx_description
1 polymer ?
#
loop_
_entity_poly.entity_id
_entity_poly.type
_entity_poly.pdbx_seq_one_letter_code
_entity_poly.pdbx_strand_id
1 'polypeptide(L)'
;DLSSSTDITAFVLVFPPRNDTEKYVILPYFWIPEDNLRLRVRRDHVPYDVWERQGYLKTTEGNVVHYGFIENFIDELGQKFHIKEIAFDRWGAVQMSQNLEGLGFTMVQFGQSYKDMSPPTKELMKLTLEQTLAHNGHPVLRWMMDNIFIRRDPAGNIKPDKEKSTEKIDGAVAMIMALDRAIRCGCVSDESVYDTREMLVL
;
A
#
# COMPACT_ATOMS: atom_id res chain seq x y z
N ASP A 1 2.01 5.42 1.63
CA ASP A 1 3.04 6.06 2.44
C ASP A 1 3.85 7.00 1.56
N LEU A 2 3.89 8.28 1.90
CA LEU A 2 4.52 9.33 1.09
C LEU A 2 5.88 9.73 1.66
N SER A 3 6.83 9.98 0.77
CA SER A 3 8.13 10.54 1.10
C SER A 3 8.45 11.71 0.18
N SER A 4 9.12 12.73 0.69
CA SER A 4 9.52 13.87 -0.12
C SER A 4 10.93 13.71 -0.74
N SER A 5 11.89 13.09 -0.05
CA SER A 5 13.29 13.10 -0.51
C SER A 5 14.14 11.89 -0.12
N THR A 6 13.98 11.32 1.06
CA THR A 6 14.91 10.30 1.58
C THR A 6 14.34 8.89 1.60
N ASP A 7 13.05 8.73 1.79
CA ASP A 7 12.38 7.44 1.81
C ASP A 7 11.83 7.07 0.43
N ILE A 8 11.16 5.94 0.33
CA ILE A 8 10.52 5.48 -0.90
C ILE A 8 9.04 5.80 -0.78
N THR A 9 8.48 6.51 -1.76
CA THR A 9 7.03 6.64 -1.83
C THR A 9 6.43 5.34 -2.28
N ALA A 10 5.44 4.84 -1.54
CA ALA A 10 4.80 3.57 -1.79
C ALA A 10 3.27 3.72 -1.93
N PHE A 11 2.71 3.13 -2.97
CA PHE A 11 1.28 2.93 -3.17
C PHE A 11 1.02 1.44 -3.40
N VAL A 12 0.12 0.85 -2.62
CA VAL A 12 -0.15 -0.58 -2.67
C VAL A 12 -1.64 -0.81 -2.83
N LEU A 13 -2.03 -1.51 -3.89
CA LEU A 13 -3.38 -2.03 -4.04
C LEU A 13 -3.48 -3.42 -3.39
N VAL A 14 -4.52 -3.61 -2.60
CA VAL A 14 -4.88 -4.90 -2.01
C VAL A 14 -6.28 -5.27 -2.48
N PHE A 15 -6.38 -6.39 -3.18
CA PHE A 15 -7.63 -6.96 -3.64
C PHE A 15 -8.01 -8.10 -2.70
N PRO A 16 -9.14 -7.99 -1.98
CA PRO A 16 -9.61 -9.08 -1.13
C PRO A 16 -10.07 -10.28 -1.98
N PRO A 17 -10.00 -11.50 -1.45
CA PRO A 17 -10.54 -12.69 -2.13
C PRO A 17 -12.07 -12.57 -2.26
N ARG A 18 -12.63 -13.07 -3.36
CA ARG A 18 -14.08 -13.10 -3.60
C ARG A 18 -14.75 -14.32 -2.99
N ASN A 19 -13.96 -15.33 -2.65
CA ASN A 19 -14.39 -16.57 -2.02
C ASN A 19 -13.23 -17.20 -1.22
N ASP A 20 -13.51 -18.22 -0.45
CA ASP A 20 -12.56 -18.89 0.46
C ASP A 20 -11.39 -19.60 -0.26
N THR A 21 -11.45 -19.79 -1.56
CA THR A 21 -10.39 -20.46 -2.35
C THR A 21 -9.43 -19.46 -3.00
N GLU A 22 -9.78 -18.18 -3.04
CA GLU A 22 -8.95 -17.12 -3.61
C GLU A 22 -7.98 -16.55 -2.58
N LYS A 23 -6.93 -15.89 -3.08
CA LYS A 23 -5.93 -15.21 -2.25
C LYS A 23 -6.14 -13.70 -2.31
N TYR A 24 -5.66 -13.00 -1.27
CA TYR A 24 -5.44 -11.56 -1.38
C TYR A 24 -4.38 -11.31 -2.45
N VAL A 25 -4.70 -10.45 -3.43
CA VAL A 25 -3.74 -10.04 -4.46
C VAL A 25 -3.16 -8.69 -4.10
N ILE A 26 -1.83 -8.58 -4.14
CA ILE A 26 -1.08 -7.38 -3.77
C ILE A 26 -0.38 -6.84 -5.01
N LEU A 27 -0.67 -5.59 -5.39
CA LEU A 27 0.01 -4.86 -6.45
C LEU A 27 0.70 -3.63 -5.87
N PRO A 28 2.01 -3.69 -5.62
CA PRO A 28 2.77 -2.57 -5.09
C PRO A 28 3.37 -1.71 -6.20
N TYR A 29 3.47 -0.41 -5.93
CA TYR A 29 4.11 0.59 -6.77
C TYR A 29 5.01 1.49 -5.92
N PHE A 30 6.19 1.84 -6.45
CA PHE A 30 7.21 2.56 -5.72
C PHE A 30 7.83 3.66 -6.56
N TRP A 31 8.14 4.81 -5.92
CA TRP A 31 8.79 5.95 -6.55
C TRP A 31 9.92 6.50 -5.70
N ILE A 32 10.96 6.96 -6.39
CA ILE A 32 12.07 7.75 -5.82
C ILE A 32 12.43 8.88 -6.79
N PRO A 33 13.10 9.96 -6.32
CA PRO A 33 13.64 10.98 -7.20
C PRO A 33 14.77 10.42 -8.08
N GLU A 34 14.79 10.78 -9.37
CA GLU A 34 15.76 10.28 -10.35
C GLU A 34 17.18 10.73 -10.06
N ASP A 35 17.38 12.02 -9.74
CA ASP A 35 18.70 12.60 -9.53
C ASP A 35 19.50 11.91 -8.43
N ASN A 36 18.84 11.33 -7.46
CA ASN A 36 19.45 10.68 -6.31
C ASN A 36 19.65 9.16 -6.49
N LEU A 37 19.22 8.57 -7.60
CA LEU A 37 19.21 7.11 -7.79
C LEU A 37 20.60 6.51 -7.60
N ARG A 38 21.59 7.01 -8.33
CA ARG A 38 22.97 6.49 -8.28
C ARG A 38 23.65 6.71 -6.93
N LEU A 39 23.36 7.85 -6.30
CA LEU A 39 23.88 8.17 -4.96
C LEU A 39 23.32 7.21 -3.93
N ARG A 40 22.02 6.93 -4.00
CA ARG A 40 21.33 5.97 -3.11
C ARG A 40 21.87 4.55 -3.26
N VAL A 41 22.07 4.07 -4.49
CA VAL A 41 22.67 2.74 -4.73
C VAL A 41 24.03 2.61 -4.03
N ARG A 42 24.86 3.65 -4.10
CA ARG A 42 26.18 3.64 -3.46
C ARG A 42 26.13 3.75 -1.93
N ARG A 43 25.23 4.57 -1.42
CA ARG A 43 25.08 4.82 0.02
C ARG A 43 24.45 3.65 0.74
N ASP A 44 23.34 3.13 0.17
CA ASP A 44 22.48 2.16 0.82
C ASP A 44 22.87 0.71 0.46
N HIS A 45 23.75 0.53 -0.54
CA HIS A 45 24.12 -0.78 -1.11
C HIS A 45 22.93 -1.62 -1.60
N VAL A 46 21.85 -0.94 -2.05
CA VAL A 46 20.61 -1.52 -2.53
C VAL A 46 20.50 -1.31 -4.04
N PRO A 47 20.10 -2.33 -4.83
CA PRO A 47 20.11 -2.27 -6.28
C PRO A 47 18.90 -1.52 -6.87
N TYR A 48 18.68 -0.27 -6.45
CA TYR A 48 17.56 0.56 -6.92
C TYR A 48 17.58 0.75 -8.44
N ASP A 49 18.76 0.90 -9.03
CA ASP A 49 18.95 1.04 -10.47
C ASP A 49 18.61 -0.23 -11.27
N VAL A 50 18.77 -1.40 -10.65
CA VAL A 50 18.34 -2.66 -11.25
C VAL A 50 16.81 -2.76 -11.22
N TRP A 51 16.19 -2.42 -10.09
CA TRP A 51 14.74 -2.44 -9.94
C TRP A 51 14.05 -1.40 -10.83
N GLU A 52 14.66 -0.25 -11.01
CA GLU A 52 14.17 0.78 -11.95
C GLU A 52 14.18 0.25 -13.38
N ARG A 53 15.29 -0.28 -13.87
CA ARG A 53 15.40 -0.88 -15.22
C ARG A 53 14.45 -2.04 -15.45
N GLN A 54 14.11 -2.79 -14.40
CA GLN A 54 13.15 -3.90 -14.46
C GLN A 54 11.70 -3.44 -14.32
N GLY A 55 11.43 -2.16 -14.05
CA GLY A 55 10.10 -1.60 -13.90
C GLY A 55 9.46 -1.83 -12.54
N TYR A 56 10.19 -2.33 -11.55
CA TYR A 56 9.71 -2.52 -10.18
C TYR A 56 9.78 -1.26 -9.32
N LEU A 57 10.59 -0.31 -9.71
CA LEU A 57 10.73 0.99 -9.08
C LEU A 57 10.62 2.06 -10.16
N LYS A 58 9.85 3.10 -9.90
CA LYS A 58 9.69 4.23 -10.81
C LYS A 58 10.49 5.41 -10.31
N THR A 59 10.96 6.26 -11.21
CA THR A 59 11.59 7.53 -10.89
C THR A 59 10.67 8.70 -11.24
N THR A 60 10.78 9.77 -10.47
CA THR A 60 10.23 11.08 -10.81
C THR A 60 11.38 12.03 -11.09
N GLU A 61 11.22 12.93 -12.06
CA GLU A 61 12.22 13.90 -12.46
C GLU A 61 12.64 14.79 -11.26
N GLY A 62 13.94 15.09 -11.16
CA GLY A 62 14.51 15.99 -10.15
C GLY A 62 14.89 15.31 -8.83
N ASN A 63 15.06 16.16 -7.79
CA ASN A 63 15.58 15.77 -6.47
C ASN A 63 14.51 15.39 -5.45
N VAL A 64 13.25 15.65 -5.74
CA VAL A 64 12.09 15.36 -4.88
C VAL A 64 11.04 14.57 -5.64
N VAL A 65 10.23 13.83 -4.90
CA VAL A 65 9.11 13.12 -5.51
C VAL A 65 8.02 14.12 -5.89
N HIS A 66 7.70 14.19 -7.18
CA HIS A 66 6.61 15.02 -7.68
C HIS A 66 5.28 14.28 -7.57
N TYR A 67 4.45 14.67 -6.61
CA TYR A 67 3.18 13.99 -6.30
C TYR A 67 2.18 13.99 -7.47
N GLY A 68 2.24 14.98 -8.36
CA GLY A 68 1.40 15.01 -9.55
C GLY A 68 1.56 13.79 -10.46
N PHE A 69 2.78 13.22 -10.56
CA PHE A 69 3.00 11.96 -11.29
C PHE A 69 2.28 10.78 -10.62
N ILE A 70 2.28 10.77 -9.29
CA ILE A 70 1.64 9.70 -8.51
C ILE A 70 0.12 9.84 -8.60
N GLU A 71 -0.41 11.07 -8.50
CA GLU A 71 -1.84 11.35 -8.63
C GLU A 71 -2.37 10.91 -10.01
N ASN A 72 -1.69 11.26 -11.09
CA ASN A 72 -2.03 10.82 -12.45
C ASN A 72 -1.98 9.30 -12.58
N PHE A 73 -0.97 8.66 -12.00
CA PHE A 73 -0.85 7.21 -12.02
C PHE A 73 -1.97 6.52 -11.23
N ILE A 74 -2.39 7.08 -10.09
CA ILE A 74 -3.53 6.57 -9.31
C ILE A 74 -4.84 6.75 -10.10
N ASP A 75 -5.01 7.87 -10.80
CA ASP A 75 -6.17 8.10 -11.66
C ASP A 75 -6.24 7.06 -12.80
N GLU A 76 -5.12 6.79 -13.48
CA GLU A 76 -5.03 5.72 -14.48
C GLU A 76 -5.38 4.33 -13.91
N LEU A 77 -4.97 4.05 -12.66
CA LEU A 77 -5.34 2.81 -11.98
C LEU A 77 -6.83 2.79 -11.64
N GLY A 78 -7.42 3.92 -11.27
CA GLY A 78 -8.86 4.08 -11.02
C GLY A 78 -9.72 3.78 -12.26
N GLN A 79 -9.18 4.02 -13.47
CA GLN A 79 -9.85 3.65 -14.73
C GLN A 79 -9.80 2.12 -15.01
N LYS A 80 -8.84 1.40 -14.41
CA LYS A 80 -8.65 -0.04 -14.60
C LYS A 80 -9.25 -0.88 -13.48
N PHE A 81 -9.28 -0.35 -12.28
CA PHE A 81 -9.70 -1.04 -11.06
C PHE A 81 -10.70 -0.18 -10.31
N HIS A 82 -11.71 -0.81 -9.73
CA HIS A 82 -12.62 -0.12 -8.82
C HIS A 82 -11.95 0.04 -7.45
N ILE A 83 -11.23 1.14 -7.25
CA ILE A 83 -10.59 1.48 -5.98
C ILE A 83 -11.66 1.97 -5.02
N LYS A 84 -11.99 1.18 -4.00
CA LYS A 84 -13.05 1.50 -3.03
C LYS A 84 -12.61 2.64 -2.09
N GLU A 85 -11.39 2.55 -1.55
CA GLU A 85 -10.83 3.51 -0.61
C GLU A 85 -9.31 3.60 -0.75
N ILE A 86 -8.76 4.75 -0.42
CA ILE A 86 -7.31 4.97 -0.34
C ILE A 86 -6.95 5.39 1.09
N ALA A 87 -6.23 4.53 1.81
CA ALA A 87 -5.68 4.87 3.12
C ALA A 87 -4.41 5.72 2.97
N PHE A 88 -4.30 6.78 3.75
CA PHE A 88 -3.12 7.63 3.76
C PHE A 88 -2.74 8.05 5.19
N ASP A 89 -1.43 8.25 5.42
CA ASP A 89 -0.98 8.88 6.67
C ASP A 89 -1.34 10.36 6.64
N ARG A 90 -2.00 10.83 7.70
CA ARG A 90 -2.42 12.22 7.84
C ARG A 90 -1.26 13.23 7.80
N TRP A 91 -0.03 12.79 8.08
CA TRP A 91 1.14 13.66 8.07
C TRP A 91 1.74 13.76 6.66
N GLY A 92 1.74 14.97 6.09
CA GLY A 92 2.36 15.26 4.80
C GLY A 92 1.53 14.97 3.54
N ALA A 93 0.31 14.42 3.65
CA ALA A 93 -0.50 14.04 2.50
C ALA A 93 -1.74 14.94 2.24
N VAL A 94 -1.85 16.09 2.90
CA VAL A 94 -3.07 16.92 2.85
C VAL A 94 -3.40 17.36 1.43
N GLN A 95 -2.44 17.90 0.70
CA GLN A 95 -2.68 18.39 -0.66
C GLN A 95 -3.03 17.25 -1.61
N MET A 96 -2.27 16.15 -1.55
CA MET A 96 -2.53 14.98 -2.40
C MET A 96 -3.88 14.33 -2.10
N SER A 97 -4.29 14.26 -0.81
CA SER A 97 -5.62 13.73 -0.48
C SER A 97 -6.75 14.57 -1.05
N GLN A 98 -6.64 15.91 -0.99
CA GLN A 98 -7.61 16.82 -1.60
C GLN A 98 -7.68 16.66 -3.12
N ASN A 99 -6.54 16.53 -3.78
CA ASN A 99 -6.48 16.32 -5.22
C ASN A 99 -7.15 15.00 -5.63
N LEU A 100 -6.85 13.92 -4.92
CA LEU A 100 -7.46 12.60 -5.17
C LEU A 100 -8.95 12.57 -4.84
N GLU A 101 -9.40 13.26 -3.78
CA GLU A 101 -10.84 13.47 -3.52
C GLU A 101 -11.52 14.22 -4.67
N GLY A 102 -10.85 15.24 -5.22
CA GLY A 102 -11.31 15.97 -6.40
C GLY A 102 -11.44 15.10 -7.66
N LEU A 103 -10.66 14.02 -7.77
CA LEU A 103 -10.76 13.01 -8.82
C LEU A 103 -11.82 11.93 -8.52
N GLY A 104 -12.50 12.00 -7.39
CA GLY A 104 -13.59 11.10 -7.02
C GLY A 104 -13.18 9.90 -6.14
N PHE A 105 -11.94 9.85 -5.65
CA PHE A 105 -11.51 8.79 -4.74
C PHE A 105 -11.97 9.04 -3.31
N THR A 106 -12.32 7.97 -2.60
CA THR A 106 -12.62 8.02 -1.17
C THR A 106 -11.34 7.92 -0.38
N MET A 107 -10.95 9.02 0.27
CA MET A 107 -9.73 9.11 1.06
C MET A 107 -9.98 8.82 2.54
N VAL A 108 -9.20 7.93 3.14
CA VAL A 108 -9.32 7.52 4.55
C VAL A 108 -8.04 7.83 5.30
N GLN A 109 -8.13 8.70 6.30
CA GLN A 109 -7.01 8.94 7.20
C GLN A 109 -6.70 7.69 8.02
N PHE A 110 -5.43 7.30 8.05
CA PHE A 110 -4.97 6.13 8.77
C PHE A 110 -3.86 6.51 9.76
N GLY A 111 -4.05 6.14 11.03
CA GLY A 111 -3.05 6.37 12.06
C GLY A 111 -1.99 5.25 12.07
N GLN A 112 -0.73 5.62 12.31
CA GLN A 112 0.35 4.63 12.48
C GLN A 112 0.59 4.27 13.97
N SER A 113 -0.46 4.40 14.80
CA SER A 113 -0.43 4.00 16.21
C SER A 113 -0.57 2.48 16.37
N TYR A 114 -0.30 1.96 17.57
CA TYR A 114 -0.58 0.55 17.87
C TYR A 114 -2.04 0.16 17.65
N LYS A 115 -2.97 1.08 17.95
CA LYS A 115 -4.41 0.86 17.80
C LYS A 115 -4.78 0.56 16.35
N ASP A 116 -4.21 1.33 15.43
CA ASP A 116 -4.58 1.25 14.01
C ASP A 116 -3.77 0.17 13.28
N MET A 117 -2.46 0.08 13.59
CA MET A 117 -1.55 -0.83 12.89
C MET A 117 -1.59 -2.27 13.40
N SER A 118 -1.91 -2.52 14.70
CA SER A 118 -1.78 -3.87 15.27
C SER A 118 -2.74 -4.89 14.66
N PRO A 119 -4.03 -4.62 14.48
CA PRO A 119 -4.93 -5.59 13.87
C PRO A 119 -4.48 -6.04 12.47
N PRO A 120 -4.24 -5.14 11.50
CA PRO A 120 -3.83 -5.54 10.16
C PRO A 120 -2.41 -6.12 10.11
N THR A 121 -1.51 -5.74 11.02
CA THR A 121 -0.18 -6.37 11.11
C THR A 121 -0.30 -7.84 11.54
N LYS A 122 -1.13 -8.14 12.54
CA LYS A 122 -1.39 -9.52 12.98
C LYS A 122 -2.04 -10.35 11.88
N GLU A 123 -3.00 -9.76 11.16
CA GLU A 123 -3.66 -10.43 10.05
C GLU A 123 -2.68 -10.68 8.89
N LEU A 124 -1.83 -9.72 8.54
CA LEU A 124 -0.78 -9.93 7.53
C LEU A 124 0.14 -11.10 7.90
N MET A 125 0.55 -11.21 9.16
CA MET A 125 1.37 -12.34 9.64
C MET A 125 0.61 -13.67 9.46
N LYS A 126 -0.67 -13.73 9.81
CA LYS A 126 -1.51 -14.91 9.65
C LYS A 126 -1.63 -15.29 8.17
N LEU A 127 -2.03 -14.36 7.30
CA LEU A 127 -2.17 -14.58 5.86
C LEU A 127 -0.86 -15.04 5.21
N THR A 128 0.28 -14.55 5.70
CA THR A 128 1.61 -14.98 5.24
C THR A 128 1.88 -16.44 5.62
N LEU A 129 1.59 -16.83 6.86
CA LEU A 129 1.76 -18.21 7.33
C LEU A 129 0.81 -19.19 6.63
N GLU A 130 -0.41 -18.77 6.36
CA GLU A 130 -1.42 -19.53 5.62
C GLU A 130 -1.19 -19.56 4.11
N GLN A 131 -0.19 -18.81 3.60
CA GLN A 131 0.13 -18.68 2.18
C GLN A 131 -1.06 -18.19 1.31
N THR A 132 -1.90 -17.34 1.89
CA THR A 132 -3.09 -16.78 1.25
C THR A 132 -2.87 -15.40 0.64
N LEU A 133 -1.60 -14.99 0.47
CA LEU A 133 -1.17 -13.78 -0.22
C LEU A 133 -0.57 -14.10 -1.59
N ALA A 134 -0.89 -13.30 -2.60
CA ALA A 134 -0.30 -13.35 -3.93
C ALA A 134 0.28 -11.96 -4.29
N HIS A 135 1.60 -11.83 -4.30
CA HIS A 135 2.33 -10.59 -4.59
C HIS A 135 3.33 -10.74 -5.76
N ASN A 136 3.21 -11.81 -6.52
CA ASN A 136 4.00 -12.12 -7.72
C ASN A 136 5.53 -11.99 -7.52
N GLY A 137 6.03 -12.22 -6.29
CA GLY A 137 7.46 -12.16 -6.00
C GLY A 137 8.10 -10.76 -6.17
N HIS A 138 7.33 -9.68 -6.07
CA HIS A 138 7.81 -8.32 -6.29
C HIS A 138 9.06 -8.00 -5.45
N PRO A 139 10.24 -7.75 -6.07
CA PRO A 139 11.52 -7.74 -5.36
C PRO A 139 11.64 -6.58 -4.36
N VAL A 140 11.12 -5.40 -4.69
CA VAL A 140 11.16 -4.23 -3.78
C VAL A 140 10.29 -4.48 -2.55
N LEU A 141 9.06 -4.99 -2.74
CA LEU A 141 8.17 -5.32 -1.62
C LEU A 141 8.79 -6.41 -0.74
N ARG A 142 9.34 -7.46 -1.36
CA ARG A 142 10.01 -8.55 -0.62
C ARG A 142 11.16 -8.02 0.21
N TRP A 143 12.05 -7.21 -0.37
CA TRP A 143 13.13 -6.58 0.35
C TRP A 143 12.64 -5.73 1.52
N MET A 144 11.57 -4.94 1.35
CA MET A 144 10.99 -4.16 2.43
C MET A 144 10.38 -5.04 3.55
N MET A 145 9.79 -6.18 3.19
CA MET A 145 9.27 -7.14 4.17
C MET A 145 10.40 -7.80 4.99
N ASP A 146 11.53 -8.11 4.34
CA ASP A 146 12.70 -8.70 5.00
C ASP A 146 13.37 -7.71 6.00
N ASN A 147 13.17 -6.39 5.81
CA ASN A 147 13.73 -5.34 6.67
C ASN A 147 12.90 -5.05 7.93
N ILE A 148 11.66 -5.52 8.02
CA ILE A 148 10.74 -5.11 9.07
C ILE A 148 11.25 -5.53 10.46
N PHE A 149 11.34 -4.56 11.36
CA PHE A 149 11.36 -4.80 12.79
C PHE A 149 9.95 -4.62 13.36
N ILE A 150 9.47 -5.62 14.10
CA ILE A 150 8.16 -5.56 14.77
C ILE A 150 8.34 -5.12 16.21
N ARG A 151 7.78 -3.96 16.55
CA ARG A 151 7.72 -3.47 17.91
C ARG A 151 6.45 -3.98 18.60
N ARG A 152 6.59 -4.37 19.87
CA ARG A 152 5.48 -4.83 20.73
C ARG A 152 5.33 -3.91 21.93
N ASP A 153 4.09 -3.61 22.31
CA ASP A 153 3.77 -2.96 23.58
C ASP A 153 3.48 -3.96 24.70
N PRO A 154 3.38 -3.52 25.98
CA PRO A 154 3.06 -4.39 27.10
C PRO A 154 1.70 -5.10 27.00
N ALA A 155 0.74 -4.55 26.24
CA ALA A 155 -0.57 -5.14 26.01
C ALA A 155 -0.56 -6.19 24.88
N GLY A 156 0.60 -6.45 24.27
CA GLY A 156 0.75 -7.42 23.17
C GLY A 156 0.31 -6.90 21.80
N ASN A 157 0.11 -5.59 21.66
CA ASN A 157 -0.07 -4.99 20.34
C ASN A 157 1.26 -4.90 19.60
N ILE A 158 1.21 -5.03 18.28
CA ILE A 158 2.38 -5.03 17.41
C ILE A 158 2.25 -4.01 16.30
N LYS A 159 3.36 -3.45 15.86
CA LYS A 159 3.43 -2.64 14.65
C LYS A 159 4.83 -2.64 14.04
N PRO A 160 4.99 -2.36 12.74
CA PRO A 160 6.29 -2.06 12.16
C PRO A 160 6.93 -0.82 12.83
N ASP A 161 8.23 -0.87 13.03
CA ASP A 161 9.03 0.23 13.58
C ASP A 161 10.06 0.69 12.55
N LYS A 162 9.83 1.85 11.93
CA LYS A 162 10.71 2.41 10.89
C LYS A 162 12.12 2.74 11.42
N GLU A 163 12.24 3.13 12.69
CA GLU A 163 13.53 3.50 13.29
C GLU A 163 14.43 2.29 13.57
N LYS A 164 13.81 1.14 13.92
CA LYS A 164 14.53 -0.09 14.26
C LYS A 164 14.66 -1.06 13.09
N SER A 165 13.94 -0.82 12.02
CA SER A 165 14.07 -1.61 10.79
C SER A 165 15.44 -1.41 10.16
N THR A 166 15.99 -2.46 9.57
CA THR A 166 17.35 -2.45 9.00
C THR A 166 17.48 -1.49 7.83
N GLU A 167 16.42 -1.36 7.03
CA GLU A 167 16.31 -0.49 5.87
C GLU A 167 14.86 -0.01 5.69
N LYS A 168 14.53 0.52 4.50
CA LYS A 168 13.22 1.07 4.17
C LYS A 168 12.12 0.00 4.22
N ILE A 169 10.96 0.36 4.79
CA ILE A 169 9.79 -0.51 4.95
C ILE A 169 8.48 0.15 4.48
N ASP A 170 8.57 1.24 3.70
CA ASP A 170 7.43 2.07 3.31
C ASP A 170 6.33 1.27 2.59
N GLY A 171 6.73 0.34 1.70
CA GLY A 171 5.80 -0.56 1.02
C GLY A 171 5.10 -1.55 1.95
N ALA A 172 5.80 -2.02 2.97
CA ALA A 172 5.21 -2.91 3.97
C ALA A 172 4.18 -2.15 4.83
N VAL A 173 4.48 -0.93 5.24
CA VAL A 173 3.55 -0.04 5.96
C VAL A 173 2.33 0.26 5.09
N ALA A 174 2.53 0.66 3.83
CA ALA A 174 1.45 0.92 2.89
C ALA A 174 0.57 -0.32 2.65
N MET A 175 1.17 -1.51 2.54
CA MET A 175 0.45 -2.77 2.40
C MET A 175 -0.41 -3.09 3.63
N ILE A 176 0.11 -2.88 4.85
CA ILE A 176 -0.65 -3.08 6.08
C ILE A 176 -1.86 -2.14 6.16
N MET A 177 -1.68 -0.86 5.80
CA MET A 177 -2.75 0.13 5.76
C MET A 177 -3.83 -0.26 4.73
N ALA A 178 -3.43 -0.68 3.53
CA ALA A 178 -4.35 -1.12 2.49
C ALA A 178 -5.07 -2.42 2.87
N LEU A 179 -4.38 -3.35 3.54
CA LEU A 179 -4.98 -4.58 4.05
C LEU A 179 -6.07 -4.30 5.10
N ASP A 180 -5.86 -3.35 6.02
CA ASP A 180 -6.91 -2.94 6.96
C ASP A 180 -8.19 -2.50 6.25
N ARG A 181 -8.03 -1.69 5.17
CA ARG A 181 -9.20 -1.23 4.41
C ARG A 181 -9.86 -2.37 3.65
N ALA A 182 -9.09 -3.25 3.02
CA ALA A 182 -9.61 -4.42 2.33
C ALA A 182 -10.42 -5.34 3.25
N ILE A 183 -9.97 -5.55 4.49
CA ILE A 183 -10.68 -6.34 5.50
C ILE A 183 -11.98 -5.64 5.93
N ARG A 184 -11.94 -4.32 6.18
CA ARG A 184 -13.11 -3.54 6.66
C ARG A 184 -14.16 -3.32 5.59
N CYS A 185 -13.74 -3.07 4.35
CA CYS A 185 -14.67 -2.91 3.23
C CYS A 185 -15.32 -4.24 2.84
N GLY A 186 -14.68 -5.36 3.17
CA GLY A 186 -15.16 -6.71 2.89
C GLY A 186 -15.31 -7.00 1.40
N CYS A 187 -15.65 -8.22 1.08
CA CYS A 187 -16.25 -8.59 -0.19
C CYS A 187 -17.75 -8.24 -0.10
N VAL A 188 -18.08 -6.96 -0.18
CA VAL A 188 -19.46 -6.62 -0.52
C VAL A 188 -19.61 -7.02 -1.98
N SER A 189 -20.22 -8.18 -2.24
CA SER A 189 -20.76 -8.47 -3.53
C SER A 189 -21.68 -7.28 -3.86
N ASP A 190 -21.40 -6.56 -4.94
CA ASP A 190 -22.28 -5.52 -5.47
C ASP A 190 -23.62 -6.09 -5.99
N GLU A 191 -23.95 -7.32 -5.63
CA GLU A 191 -25.28 -7.87 -5.79
C GLU A 191 -26.18 -7.22 -4.75
N SER A 192 -26.83 -6.16 -5.20
CA SER A 192 -27.93 -5.56 -4.46
C SER A 192 -28.95 -6.65 -4.09
N VAL A 193 -29.32 -6.72 -2.81
CA VAL A 193 -30.40 -7.60 -2.33
C VAL A 193 -31.70 -7.39 -3.12
N TYR A 194 -31.78 -6.34 -3.92
CA TYR A 194 -32.90 -6.00 -4.80
C TYR A 194 -32.82 -6.66 -6.19
N ASP A 195 -31.66 -7.16 -6.64
CA ASP A 195 -31.53 -7.83 -7.94
C ASP A 195 -32.06 -9.27 -7.94
N THR A 196 -32.32 -9.85 -6.77
CA THR A 196 -32.85 -11.22 -6.60
C THR A 196 -34.34 -11.27 -6.23
N ARG A 197 -35.02 -10.13 -6.12
CA ARG A 197 -36.48 -10.14 -5.94
C ARG A 197 -37.18 -10.06 -7.29
N GLU A 198 -37.58 -11.21 -7.82
CA GLU A 198 -38.64 -11.27 -8.81
C GLU A 198 -39.85 -10.48 -8.31
N MET A 199 -40.30 -9.50 -9.11
CA MET A 199 -41.55 -8.80 -8.83
C MET A 199 -42.69 -9.82 -8.84
N LEU A 200 -43.21 -10.16 -7.67
CA LEU A 200 -44.52 -10.79 -7.56
C LEU A 200 -45.56 -9.76 -8.02
N VAL A 201 -46.00 -9.90 -9.27
CA VAL A 201 -47.20 -9.22 -9.77
C VAL A 201 -48.40 -9.97 -9.19
N LEU A 202 -49.18 -9.32 -8.32
CA LEU A 202 -50.51 -9.76 -7.89
C LEU A 202 -51.53 -9.38 -8.94
#